data_792fc05c533881bb47e942e256dfeb34
#
_entry.id   792fc05c533881bb47e942e256dfeb34
#
_cell.length_a   1.000
_cell.length_b   1.000
_cell.length_c   1.000
_cell.angle_alpha   90.00
_cell.angle_beta   90.00
_cell.angle_gamma   90.00
#
_symmetry.space_group_name_H-M   'P 1'
#
loop_
_entity.id
_entity.type
_entity.pdbx_description
1 polymer ?
#
loop_
_entity_poly.entity_id
_entity_poly.type
_entity_poly.pdbx_seq_one_letter_code
_entity_poly.pdbx_strand_id
1 'polypeptide(L)'
;MYNIVKNANCGVFCSRAEGWNNGVIESMSMNKPVIVTNYSAHTEYCNSENSYLVEINDVEPAVDNKWFHGEGNWAKMDTDQENQIIEFMRKMYNNKVYDNKPGLETAAKYSWNNTATIIKERIFNHANTRT
;
A
#
# COMPACT_ATOMS: atom_id res chain seq x y z
N MET A 1 -1.93 10.55 -14.28
CA MET A 1 -1.34 9.66 -13.26
C MET A 1 -0.04 9.03 -13.76
N TYR A 2 0.00 8.24 -14.83
CA TYR A 2 1.20 7.54 -15.34
C TYR A 2 2.47 8.41 -15.40
N ASN A 3 2.43 9.58 -16.05
CA ASN A 3 3.61 10.46 -16.20
C ASN A 3 4.13 11.01 -14.86
N ILE A 4 3.25 11.19 -13.87
CA ILE A 4 3.65 11.67 -12.54
C ILE A 4 4.44 10.56 -11.84
N VAL A 5 3.90 9.35 -11.77
CA VAL A 5 4.54 8.20 -11.11
C VAL A 5 5.83 7.82 -11.83
N LYS A 6 5.83 7.80 -13.17
CA LYS A 6 7.03 7.50 -13.97
C LYS A 6 8.20 8.40 -13.63
N ASN A 7 7.96 9.70 -13.43
CA ASN A 7 8.99 10.70 -13.16
C ASN A 7 9.28 10.88 -11.65
N ALA A 8 8.49 10.27 -10.76
CA ALA A 8 8.75 10.28 -9.34
C ALA A 8 9.91 9.32 -8.99
N ASN A 9 10.65 9.63 -7.94
CA ASN A 9 11.69 8.76 -7.41
C ASN A 9 11.14 7.75 -6.41
N CYS A 10 10.07 8.11 -5.68
CA CYS A 10 9.35 7.23 -4.76
C CYS A 10 7.88 7.66 -4.65
N GLY A 11 7.04 6.77 -4.15
CA GLY A 11 5.68 7.07 -3.70
C GLY A 11 5.62 7.22 -2.19
N VAL A 12 4.83 8.18 -1.68
CA VAL A 12 4.58 8.36 -0.24
C VAL A 12 3.08 8.27 -0.01
N PHE A 13 2.63 7.25 0.71
CA PHE A 13 1.22 6.92 0.92
C PHE A 13 0.96 6.70 2.42
N CYS A 14 1.01 7.79 3.17
CA CYS A 14 0.87 7.78 4.63
C CYS A 14 -0.57 8.09 5.05
N SER A 15 -1.54 7.42 4.44
CA SER A 15 -2.93 7.49 4.83
C SER A 15 -3.19 6.81 6.18
N ARG A 16 -4.16 7.32 6.91
CA ARG A 16 -4.53 6.81 8.24
C ARG A 16 -5.42 5.56 8.19
N ALA A 17 -6.08 5.33 7.07
CA ALA A 17 -6.83 4.10 6.74
C ALA A 17 -7.10 4.06 5.25
N GLU A 18 -7.13 2.85 4.69
CA GLU A 18 -7.38 2.61 3.26
C GLU A 18 -8.19 1.32 3.07
N GLY A 19 -9.01 1.32 2.04
CA GLY A 19 -9.66 0.10 1.56
C GLY A 19 -8.75 -0.78 0.70
N TRP A 20 -7.85 -0.18 -0.08
CA TRP A 20 -6.85 -0.87 -0.91
C TRP A 20 -5.63 0.00 -1.24
N ASN A 21 -5.84 1.24 -1.69
CA ASN A 21 -4.83 2.18 -2.16
C ASN A 21 -4.12 1.75 -3.46
N ASN A 22 -4.83 1.85 -4.59
CA ASN A 22 -4.29 1.53 -5.92
C ASN A 22 -2.98 2.28 -6.24
N GLY A 23 -2.78 3.49 -5.73
CA GLY A 23 -1.58 4.29 -5.96
C GLY A 23 -0.29 3.60 -5.53
N VAL A 24 -0.34 2.78 -4.47
CA VAL A 24 0.80 1.97 -4.01
C VAL A 24 1.13 0.90 -5.03
N ILE A 25 0.13 0.08 -5.43
CA ILE A 25 0.32 -0.99 -6.42
C ILE A 25 0.77 -0.43 -7.78
N GLU A 26 0.20 0.70 -8.22
CA GLU A 26 0.61 1.38 -9.45
C GLU A 26 2.07 1.85 -9.38
N SER A 27 2.51 2.40 -8.24
CA SER A 27 3.90 2.79 -8.02
C SER A 27 4.84 1.58 -8.04
N MET A 28 4.48 0.51 -7.34
CA MET A 28 5.21 -0.76 -7.35
C MET A 28 5.31 -1.36 -8.76
N SER A 29 4.24 -1.29 -9.56
CA SER A 29 4.23 -1.78 -10.95
C SER A 29 5.18 -1.02 -11.88
N MET A 30 5.57 0.19 -11.49
CA MET A 30 6.58 1.02 -12.17
C MET A 30 7.96 0.93 -11.51
N ASN A 31 8.18 -0.12 -10.70
CA ASN A 31 9.45 -0.36 -9.98
C ASN A 31 9.84 0.79 -9.04
N LYS A 32 8.84 1.53 -8.47
CA LYS A 32 9.13 2.65 -7.58
C LYS A 32 9.13 2.20 -6.12
N PRO A 33 10.13 2.63 -5.33
CA PRO A 33 10.08 2.51 -3.88
C PRO A 33 8.84 3.22 -3.32
N VAL A 34 8.26 2.66 -2.26
CA VAL A 34 7.09 3.24 -1.60
C VAL A 34 7.29 3.32 -0.10
N ILE A 35 6.84 4.43 0.48
CA ILE A 35 6.69 4.63 1.93
C ILE A 35 5.20 4.54 2.22
N VAL A 36 4.79 3.65 3.12
CA VAL A 36 3.39 3.41 3.44
C VAL A 36 3.20 3.27 4.95
N THR A 37 2.04 3.64 5.47
CA THR A 37 1.66 3.27 6.84
C THR A 37 1.45 1.77 6.95
N ASN A 38 2.02 1.13 7.98
CA ASN A 38 1.81 -0.27 8.29
C ASN A 38 0.46 -0.45 8.99
N TYR A 39 -0.63 -0.15 8.27
CA TYR A 39 -1.99 -0.17 8.80
C TYR A 39 -3.02 -0.40 7.69
N SER A 40 -4.17 -0.98 8.07
CA SER A 40 -5.33 -1.28 7.20
C SER A 40 -4.95 -2.06 5.94
N ALA A 41 -5.47 -1.72 4.77
CA ALA A 41 -5.24 -2.48 3.53
C ALA A 41 -3.77 -2.59 3.11
N HIS A 42 -2.90 -1.67 3.51
CA HIS A 42 -1.48 -1.77 3.18
C HIS A 42 -0.85 -3.06 3.72
N THR A 43 -1.28 -3.54 4.89
CA THR A 43 -0.75 -4.76 5.51
C THR A 43 -1.05 -6.04 4.73
N GLU A 44 -1.97 -5.99 3.77
CA GLU A 44 -2.31 -7.14 2.92
C GLU A 44 -1.21 -7.45 1.89
N TYR A 45 -0.50 -6.43 1.40
CA TYR A 45 0.45 -6.59 0.30
C TYR A 45 1.79 -5.87 0.50
N CYS A 46 1.92 -5.00 1.50
CA CYS A 46 3.16 -4.34 1.86
C CYS A 46 3.86 -5.08 3.00
N ASN A 47 5.19 -5.18 2.90
CA ASN A 47 6.06 -5.75 3.92
C ASN A 47 7.45 -5.10 3.86
N SER A 48 8.36 -5.47 4.76
CA SER A 48 9.69 -4.88 4.85
C SER A 48 10.60 -5.14 3.65
N GLU A 49 10.25 -6.07 2.76
CA GLU A 49 11.02 -6.36 1.55
C GLU A 49 10.63 -5.44 0.39
N ASN A 50 9.34 -5.07 0.30
CA ASN A 50 8.76 -4.33 -0.82
C ASN A 50 8.37 -2.88 -0.49
N SER A 51 8.47 -2.46 0.77
CA SER A 51 8.01 -1.15 1.24
C SER A 51 8.84 -0.64 2.41
N TYR A 52 8.86 0.67 2.58
CA TYR A 52 9.30 1.33 3.80
C TYR A 52 8.07 1.54 4.68
N LEU A 53 7.95 0.73 5.72
CA LEU A 53 6.78 0.70 6.59
C LEU A 53 6.88 1.75 7.70
N VAL A 54 5.94 2.67 7.74
CA VAL A 54 5.76 3.60 8.87
C VAL A 54 4.93 2.87 9.92
N GLU A 55 5.58 2.51 11.01
CA GLU A 55 4.95 1.75 12.08
C GLU A 55 3.90 2.57 12.83
N ILE A 56 2.73 1.97 13.03
CA ILE A 56 1.61 2.58 13.73
C ILE A 56 1.52 1.98 15.12
N ASN A 57 1.77 2.80 16.13
CA ASN A 57 1.81 2.38 17.53
C ASN A 57 0.45 2.43 18.21
N ASP A 58 -0.49 3.25 17.69
CA ASP A 58 -1.79 3.48 18.30
C ASP A 58 -2.85 3.83 17.24
N VAL A 59 -4.10 3.71 17.62
CA VAL A 59 -5.24 4.06 16.79
C VAL A 59 -6.15 5.03 17.56
N GLU A 60 -6.92 5.82 16.83
CA GLU A 60 -7.90 6.73 17.42
C GLU A 60 -9.24 6.63 16.67
N PRO A 61 -10.36 7.01 17.29
CA PRO A 61 -11.66 7.00 16.62
C PRO A 61 -11.64 7.81 15.34
N ALA A 62 -12.22 7.26 14.28
CA ALA A 62 -12.32 7.93 12.99
C ALA A 62 -13.38 9.05 13.07
N VAL A 63 -12.94 10.27 13.33
CA VAL A 63 -13.81 11.45 13.43
C VAL A 63 -13.26 12.59 12.60
N ASP A 64 -14.01 13.02 11.58
CA ASP A 64 -13.70 14.21 10.77
C ASP A 64 -14.88 15.21 10.76
N ASN A 65 -15.97 14.89 11.49
CA ASN A 65 -17.20 15.67 11.59
C ASN A 65 -17.95 15.87 10.26
N LYS A 66 -17.61 15.10 9.22
CA LYS A 66 -18.24 15.18 7.92
C LYS A 66 -18.71 13.82 7.41
N TRP A 67 -17.80 12.83 7.37
CA TRP A 67 -18.02 11.49 6.85
C TRP A 67 -17.88 10.41 7.92
N PHE A 68 -17.04 10.67 8.92
CA PHE A 68 -16.71 9.74 9.98
C PHE A 68 -17.08 10.34 11.33
N HIS A 69 -17.86 9.61 12.10
CA HIS A 69 -18.42 10.04 13.37
C HIS A 69 -18.01 9.14 14.55
N GLY A 70 -16.98 8.29 14.33
CA GLY A 70 -16.41 7.42 15.35
C GLY A 70 -16.83 5.94 15.26
N GLU A 71 -17.47 5.52 14.15
CA GLU A 71 -17.87 4.10 13.93
C GLU A 71 -16.70 3.16 13.62
N GLY A 72 -15.50 3.67 13.50
CA GLY A 72 -14.28 2.90 13.27
C GLY A 72 -13.07 3.65 13.78
N ASN A 73 -11.91 3.04 13.57
CA ASN A 73 -10.64 3.63 13.96
C ASN A 73 -9.76 3.87 12.74
N TRP A 74 -8.88 4.84 12.84
CA TRP A 74 -7.77 5.03 11.92
C TRP A 74 -6.43 5.13 12.67
N ALA A 75 -5.34 5.00 11.93
CA ALA A 75 -4.00 5.13 12.49
C ALA A 75 -3.81 6.50 13.14
N LYS A 76 -3.30 6.52 14.36
CA LYS A 76 -2.84 7.75 14.98
C LYS A 76 -1.47 8.10 14.40
N MET A 77 -1.38 9.31 13.88
CA MET A 77 -0.15 9.86 13.31
C MET A 77 0.33 10.98 14.22
N ASP A 78 1.51 10.82 14.76
CA ASP A 78 2.14 11.82 15.63
C ASP A 78 3.60 12.06 15.22
N THR A 79 4.37 12.72 16.05
CA THR A 79 5.76 13.08 15.77
C THR A 79 6.66 11.88 15.49
N ASP A 80 6.36 10.70 16.05
CA ASP A 80 7.12 9.49 15.77
C ASP A 80 6.95 9.03 14.32
N GLN A 81 5.71 8.97 13.82
CA GLN A 81 5.41 8.62 12.44
C GLN A 81 5.95 9.66 11.45
N GLU A 82 5.86 10.95 11.79
CA GLU A 82 6.45 12.02 10.98
C GLU A 82 7.97 11.84 10.85
N ASN A 83 8.66 11.54 11.94
CA ASN A 83 10.10 11.28 11.95
C ASN A 83 10.49 10.07 11.11
N GLN A 84 9.73 8.97 11.20
CA GLN A 84 9.94 7.78 10.36
C GLN A 84 9.82 8.11 8.87
N ILE A 85 8.80 8.87 8.46
CA ILE A 85 8.62 9.31 7.08
C ILE A 85 9.82 10.13 6.60
N ILE A 86 10.22 11.12 7.40
CA ILE A 86 11.37 11.98 7.11
C ILE A 86 12.66 11.15 6.96
N GLU A 87 12.88 10.21 7.88
CA GLU A 87 14.05 9.32 7.83
C GLU A 87 14.07 8.48 6.56
N PHE A 88 12.94 7.85 6.20
CA PHE A 88 12.85 7.06 4.97
C PHE A 88 13.07 7.89 3.71
N MET A 89 12.49 9.10 3.64
CA MET A 89 12.72 10.02 2.52
C MET A 89 14.20 10.40 2.41
N ARG A 90 14.85 10.73 3.53
CA ARG A 90 16.30 11.03 3.57
C ARG A 90 17.14 9.83 3.17
N LYS A 91 16.82 8.64 3.66
CA LYS A 91 17.50 7.39 3.32
C LYS A 91 17.42 7.12 1.82
N MET A 92 16.25 7.25 1.21
CA MET A 92 16.09 7.08 -0.23
C MET A 92 16.89 8.09 -1.02
N TYR A 93 16.84 9.36 -0.65
CA TYR A 93 17.57 10.42 -1.32
C TYR A 93 19.10 10.24 -1.22
N ASN A 94 19.61 9.99 -0.03
CA ASN A 94 21.05 9.85 0.23
C ASN A 94 21.65 8.60 -0.42
N ASN A 95 20.91 7.48 -0.39
CA ASN A 95 21.36 6.19 -0.91
C ASN A 95 20.95 5.98 -2.39
N LYS A 96 20.32 6.97 -3.02
CA LYS A 96 19.85 6.90 -4.42
C LYS A 96 19.04 5.65 -4.70
N VAL A 97 18.07 5.36 -3.82
CA VAL A 97 17.19 4.20 -3.97
C VAL A 97 16.12 4.54 -5.02
N TYR A 98 16.20 3.90 -6.18
CA TYR A 98 15.29 4.18 -7.30
C TYR A 98 14.48 2.96 -7.75
N ASP A 99 14.85 1.78 -7.29
CA ASP A 99 14.28 0.49 -7.70
C ASP A 99 13.57 -0.21 -6.56
N ASN A 100 12.52 -0.96 -6.90
CA ASN A 100 11.74 -1.78 -5.99
C ASN A 100 11.33 -3.09 -6.66
N LYS A 101 12.29 -3.98 -6.90
CA LYS A 101 12.02 -5.28 -7.54
C LYS A 101 11.00 -6.14 -6.79
N PRO A 102 11.06 -6.28 -5.44
CA PRO A 102 10.03 -7.01 -4.70
C PRO A 102 8.63 -6.37 -4.83
N GLY A 103 8.55 -5.05 -4.92
CA GLY A 103 7.30 -4.34 -5.19
C GLY A 103 6.75 -4.65 -6.58
N LEU A 104 7.62 -4.73 -7.60
CA LEU A 104 7.22 -5.11 -8.95
C LEU A 104 6.62 -6.52 -8.98
N GLU A 105 7.24 -7.48 -8.27
CA GLU A 105 6.73 -8.85 -8.12
C GLU A 105 5.38 -8.88 -7.38
N THR A 106 5.24 -8.05 -6.35
CA THR A 106 3.97 -7.89 -5.62
C THR A 106 2.88 -7.35 -6.55
N ALA A 107 3.15 -6.28 -7.29
CA ALA A 107 2.17 -5.70 -8.22
C ALA A 107 1.72 -6.71 -9.31
N ALA A 108 2.63 -7.58 -9.78
CA ALA A 108 2.29 -8.61 -10.76
C ALA A 108 1.25 -9.61 -10.22
N LYS A 109 1.28 -9.95 -8.92
CA LYS A 109 0.30 -10.84 -8.28
C LYS A 109 -1.11 -10.24 -8.28
N TYR A 110 -1.22 -8.92 -8.20
CA TYR A 110 -2.50 -8.19 -8.16
C TYR A 110 -2.92 -7.63 -9.53
N SER A 111 -2.40 -8.20 -10.62
CA SER A 111 -2.81 -7.81 -11.98
C SER A 111 -4.26 -8.25 -12.28
N TRP A 112 -4.95 -7.50 -13.13
CA TRP A 112 -6.30 -7.84 -13.58
C TRP A 112 -6.38 -9.23 -14.21
N ASN A 113 -5.36 -9.63 -14.98
CA ASN A 113 -5.31 -10.97 -15.60
C ASN A 113 -5.25 -12.06 -14.53
N ASN A 114 -4.41 -11.90 -13.51
CA ASN A 114 -4.31 -12.86 -12.41
C ASN A 114 -5.61 -12.94 -11.61
N THR A 115 -6.20 -11.80 -11.29
CA THR A 115 -7.50 -11.72 -10.60
C THR A 115 -8.60 -12.42 -11.39
N ALA A 116 -8.69 -12.15 -12.70
CA ALA A 116 -9.67 -12.81 -13.57
C ALA A 116 -9.47 -14.34 -13.63
N THR A 117 -8.23 -14.81 -13.65
CA THR A 117 -7.91 -16.23 -13.61
C THR A 117 -8.38 -16.89 -12.33
N ILE A 118 -8.08 -16.28 -11.17
CA ILE A 118 -8.51 -16.78 -9.86
C ILE A 118 -10.05 -16.84 -9.75
N ILE A 119 -10.74 -15.79 -10.21
CA ILE A 119 -12.20 -15.76 -10.21
C ILE A 119 -12.77 -16.88 -11.08
N LYS A 120 -12.23 -17.03 -12.30
CA LYS A 120 -12.64 -18.09 -13.23
C LYS A 120 -12.49 -19.48 -12.60
N GLU A 121 -11.32 -19.77 -12.05
CA GLU A 121 -11.04 -21.07 -11.41
C GLU A 121 -11.98 -21.35 -10.23
N ARG A 122 -12.27 -20.36 -9.39
CA ARG A 122 -13.21 -20.51 -8.27
C ARG A 122 -14.63 -20.80 -8.75
N ILE A 123 -15.09 -20.11 -9.79
CA ILE A 123 -16.43 -20.36 -10.37
C ILE A 123 -16.53 -21.78 -10.92
N PHE A 124 -15.55 -22.24 -11.70
CA PHE A 124 -15.56 -23.57 -12.29
C PHE A 124 -15.44 -24.68 -11.24
N ASN A 125 -14.59 -24.51 -10.23
CA ASN A 125 -14.45 -25.49 -9.15
C ASN A 125 -15.76 -25.62 -8.34
N HIS A 126 -16.47 -24.52 -8.08
CA HIS A 126 -17.75 -24.54 -7.39
C HIS A 126 -18.87 -25.19 -8.22
N ALA A 127 -18.85 -25.02 -9.52
CA ALA A 127 -19.83 -25.67 -10.40
C ALA A 127 -19.65 -27.20 -10.42
N ASN A 128 -18.40 -27.70 -10.39
CA ASN A 128 -18.09 -29.13 -10.43
C ASN A 128 -18.28 -29.86 -9.07
N THR A 129 -18.41 -29.15 -7.96
CA THR A 129 -18.66 -29.76 -6.63
C THR A 129 -20.15 -29.90 -6.29
N ARG A 130 -21.05 -29.44 -7.19
CA ARG A 130 -22.50 -29.54 -7.02
C ARG A 130 -23.16 -30.61 -7.90
N THR A 131 -22.38 -31.43 -8.61
CA THR A 131 -22.81 -32.63 -9.32
C THR A 131 -22.41 -33.87 -8.53
#